data_b91cb122a4c0204fe1443fc3dec75310
#
_entry.id   b91cb122a4c0204fe1443fc3dec75310
#
_cell.length_a   1.000
_cell.length_b   1.000
_cell.length_c   1.000
_cell.angle_alpha   90.00
_cell.angle_beta   90.00
_cell.angle_gamma   90.00
#
_symmetry.space_group_name_H-M   'P 1'
#
loop_
_entity.id
_entity.type
_entity.pdbx_description
1 polymer ?
#
loop_
_entity_poly.entity_id
_entity_poly.type
_entity_poly.pdbx_seq_one_letter_code
_entity_poly.pdbx_strand_id
1 'polypeptide(L)'
;MKLSFRWYGPDDPISLRYISQIPNMHSIVTAVYDVPPGELWSRESIAALKKDTEDAGLHFEVIESVPVHEDIKLGKPTRDRYIANYQENIRRLGEAGIRCICYNFMPVFDWTRTQLDKMAADGSTSLVYYKDQLEKMDPLTGELSLPGWDASYTKESLAAVFAEYAKITEEDLWKNLQYFLEAVIPVAEEAGINMAIHPDDPPWPIFGLPRIITCEENLDRFLKLVDSPANGLTFCTGSLGCSAKNDIPHMVDKYSAMGRIHFMHVRNVKILPDGSFEETGHLSANGSLDIVAIMKALHKNGFDGYLRPDHGRMIWGETGKPGYGLFDRALGAAYLNGIW
;
A
#
# COMPACT_ATOMS: atom_id res chain seq x y z
N MET A 1 9.24 17.01 -0.31
CA MET A 1 8.21 15.96 -0.22
C MET A 1 6.84 16.56 0.06
N LYS A 2 5.76 15.85 -0.30
CA LYS A 2 4.37 16.22 0.01
C LYS A 2 3.85 15.26 1.09
N LEU A 3 3.73 15.75 2.33
CA LEU A 3 3.26 14.94 3.44
C LEU A 3 1.78 14.61 3.24
N SER A 4 1.41 13.35 3.37
CA SER A 4 0.05 12.86 3.14
C SER A 4 -0.42 11.94 4.26
N PHE A 5 -1.73 11.71 4.36
CA PHE A 5 -2.32 10.90 5.41
C PHE A 5 -3.45 10.02 4.88
N ARG A 6 -3.48 8.74 5.27
CA ARG A 6 -4.55 7.82 4.87
C ARG A 6 -5.84 8.12 5.63
N TRP A 7 -6.93 8.27 4.86
CA TRP A 7 -8.30 8.47 5.35
C TRP A 7 -9.26 7.53 4.63
N TYR A 8 -10.11 6.86 5.36
CA TYR A 8 -10.99 5.81 4.84
C TYR A 8 -12.40 6.31 4.45
N GLY A 9 -12.53 7.59 4.19
CA GLY A 9 -13.80 8.17 3.74
C GLY A 9 -14.67 8.68 4.88
N PRO A 10 -15.92 9.09 4.59
CA PRO A 10 -16.80 9.74 5.55
C PRO A 10 -17.09 8.94 6.83
N ASP A 11 -17.01 7.61 6.75
CA ASP A 11 -17.22 6.70 7.88
C ASP A 11 -15.96 6.46 8.74
N ASP A 12 -14.82 7.05 8.36
CA ASP A 12 -13.59 6.96 9.15
C ASP A 12 -13.78 7.69 10.49
N PRO A 13 -13.51 7.04 11.65
CA PRO A 13 -13.57 7.71 12.94
C PRO A 13 -12.60 8.89 13.07
N ILE A 14 -11.57 8.94 12.20
CA ILE A 14 -10.62 10.05 12.14
C ILE A 14 -11.13 11.10 11.15
N SER A 15 -11.45 12.28 11.68
CA SER A 15 -11.96 13.37 10.85
C SER A 15 -10.85 14.06 10.06
N LEU A 16 -11.17 14.53 8.85
CA LEU A 16 -10.30 15.37 8.04
C LEU A 16 -9.84 16.63 8.80
N ARG A 17 -10.70 17.16 9.69
CA ARG A 17 -10.36 18.30 10.56
C ARG A 17 -9.17 17.99 11.49
N TYR A 18 -9.07 16.77 12.02
CA TYR A 18 -7.91 16.41 12.85
C TYR A 18 -6.65 16.18 12.02
N ILE A 19 -6.82 15.57 10.85
CA ILE A 19 -5.71 15.37 9.91
C ILE A 19 -5.13 16.71 9.45
N SER A 20 -5.95 17.71 9.15
CA SER A 20 -5.48 19.03 8.71
C SER A 20 -4.73 19.81 9.80
N GLN A 21 -4.84 19.41 11.08
CA GLN A 21 -4.09 19.99 12.18
C GLN A 21 -2.65 19.42 12.33
N ILE A 22 -2.33 18.34 11.61
CA ILE A 22 -0.97 17.80 11.61
C ILE A 22 -0.06 18.78 10.85
N PRO A 23 1.07 19.23 11.45
CA PRO A 23 1.95 20.21 10.83
C PRO A 23 2.40 19.81 9.42
N ASN A 24 2.32 20.76 8.46
CA ASN A 24 2.69 20.58 7.06
C ASN A 24 1.95 19.45 6.32
N MET A 25 0.78 19.05 6.81
CA MET A 25 -0.06 18.09 6.07
C MET A 25 -0.49 18.73 4.74
N HIS A 26 -0.19 18.02 3.64
CA HIS A 26 -0.48 18.48 2.29
C HIS A 26 -1.71 17.84 1.70
N SER A 27 -1.77 16.50 1.68
CA SER A 27 -2.81 15.78 0.95
C SER A 27 -3.39 14.60 1.71
N ILE A 28 -4.56 14.18 1.26
CA ILE A 28 -5.23 12.95 1.70
C ILE A 28 -4.93 11.81 0.72
N VAL A 29 -4.80 10.63 1.28
CA VAL A 29 -4.75 9.36 0.55
C VAL A 29 -6.03 8.60 0.85
N THR A 30 -6.87 8.39 -0.15
CA THR A 30 -8.18 7.74 0.00
C THR A 30 -8.56 6.93 -1.25
N ALA A 31 -9.74 6.33 -1.25
CA ALA A 31 -10.32 5.59 -2.38
C ALA A 31 -11.85 5.66 -2.33
N VAL A 32 -12.50 5.22 -3.40
CA VAL A 32 -13.93 4.91 -3.41
C VAL A 32 -14.08 3.47 -2.89
N TYR A 33 -14.71 3.31 -1.72
CA TYR A 33 -14.72 2.02 -1.00
C TYR A 33 -15.98 1.18 -1.22
N ASP A 34 -17.03 1.76 -1.79
CA ASP A 34 -18.34 1.13 -1.99
C ASP A 34 -18.52 0.52 -3.39
N VAL A 35 -17.46 0.52 -4.22
CA VAL A 35 -17.46 -0.06 -5.56
C VAL A 35 -16.65 -1.35 -5.58
N PRO A 36 -17.20 -2.46 -6.07
CA PRO A 36 -16.48 -3.73 -6.16
C PRO A 36 -15.21 -3.62 -7.03
N PRO A 37 -14.15 -4.44 -6.73
CA PRO A 37 -12.94 -4.49 -7.54
C PRO A 37 -13.23 -4.72 -9.03
N GLY A 38 -12.57 -3.95 -9.89
CA GLY A 38 -12.72 -4.04 -11.35
C GLY A 38 -13.89 -3.27 -11.95
N GLU A 39 -14.77 -2.69 -11.14
CA GLU A 39 -15.89 -1.89 -11.63
C GLU A 39 -15.55 -0.39 -11.71
N LEU A 40 -16.40 0.36 -12.43
CA LEU A 40 -16.19 1.79 -12.69
C LEU A 40 -16.59 2.65 -11.49
N TRP A 41 -15.72 3.54 -11.07
CA TRP A 41 -16.03 4.58 -10.10
C TRP A 41 -16.82 5.71 -10.75
N SER A 42 -17.90 6.15 -10.11
CA SER A 42 -18.68 7.27 -10.65
C SER A 42 -17.92 8.59 -10.51
N ARG A 43 -18.16 9.53 -11.42
CA ARG A 43 -17.61 10.89 -11.30
C ARG A 43 -18.14 11.62 -10.06
N GLU A 44 -19.37 11.30 -9.68
CA GLU A 44 -20.03 11.85 -8.51
C GLU A 44 -19.33 11.40 -7.21
N SER A 45 -19.00 10.11 -7.06
CA SER A 45 -18.27 9.59 -5.89
C SER A 45 -16.87 10.20 -5.79
N ILE A 46 -16.16 10.31 -6.92
CA ILE A 46 -14.83 10.94 -6.97
C ILE A 46 -14.93 12.43 -6.59
N ALA A 47 -15.92 13.15 -7.13
CA ALA A 47 -16.13 14.57 -6.84
C ALA A 47 -16.52 14.82 -5.37
N ALA A 48 -17.29 13.93 -4.76
CA ALA A 48 -17.63 14.01 -3.34
C ALA A 48 -16.38 13.90 -2.45
N LEU A 49 -15.52 12.90 -2.67
CA LEU A 49 -14.26 12.75 -1.94
C LEU A 49 -13.34 13.97 -2.12
N LYS A 50 -13.27 14.50 -3.34
CA LYS A 50 -12.51 15.72 -3.64
C LYS A 50 -13.04 16.89 -2.83
N LYS A 51 -14.35 17.11 -2.87
CA LYS A 51 -14.99 18.20 -2.14
C LYS A 51 -14.73 18.12 -0.64
N ASP A 52 -14.93 16.96 -0.03
CA ASP A 52 -14.72 16.76 1.41
C ASP A 52 -13.28 17.07 1.80
N THR A 53 -12.31 16.64 0.98
CA THR A 53 -10.89 16.89 1.19
C THR A 53 -10.53 18.37 1.08
N GLU A 54 -11.00 19.04 0.02
CA GLU A 54 -10.72 20.46 -0.24
C GLU A 54 -11.42 21.38 0.78
N ASP A 55 -12.63 21.03 1.23
CA ASP A 55 -13.34 21.74 2.30
C ASP A 55 -12.57 21.69 3.64
N ALA A 56 -11.75 20.67 3.85
CA ALA A 56 -10.85 20.57 5.00
C ALA A 56 -9.51 21.31 4.81
N GLY A 57 -9.29 21.95 3.67
CA GLY A 57 -8.05 22.66 3.33
C GLY A 57 -6.91 21.74 2.93
N LEU A 58 -7.19 20.52 2.48
CA LEU A 58 -6.23 19.51 2.06
C LEU A 58 -6.34 19.24 0.56
N HIS A 59 -5.30 18.66 -0.06
CA HIS A 59 -5.30 18.34 -1.48
C HIS A 59 -5.78 16.91 -1.73
N PHE A 60 -6.57 16.73 -2.82
CA PHE A 60 -7.03 15.44 -3.31
C PHE A 60 -6.16 15.02 -4.51
N GLU A 61 -5.01 14.39 -4.26
CA GLU A 61 -4.01 14.11 -5.30
C GLU A 61 -3.57 12.65 -5.35
N VAL A 62 -3.90 11.83 -4.32
CA VAL A 62 -3.43 10.45 -4.19
C VAL A 62 -4.59 9.50 -3.95
N ILE A 63 -4.66 8.45 -4.76
CA ILE A 63 -5.58 7.33 -4.57
C ILE A 63 -4.80 6.10 -4.09
N GLU A 64 -5.33 5.45 -3.09
CA GLU A 64 -4.85 4.16 -2.61
C GLU A 64 -6.04 3.32 -2.11
N SER A 65 -6.51 2.35 -2.90
CA SER A 65 -6.06 1.99 -4.24
C SER A 65 -7.24 1.89 -5.19
N VAL A 66 -6.97 1.89 -6.49
CA VAL A 66 -7.88 1.29 -7.45
C VAL A 66 -7.57 -0.21 -7.45
N PRO A 67 -8.46 -1.09 -6.97
CA PRO A 67 -8.15 -2.51 -6.86
C PRO A 67 -7.97 -3.17 -8.23
N VAL A 68 -6.92 -3.97 -8.38
CA VAL A 68 -6.73 -4.79 -9.59
C VAL A 68 -7.51 -6.09 -9.42
N HIS A 69 -8.47 -6.35 -10.31
CA HIS A 69 -9.33 -7.53 -10.25
C HIS A 69 -8.54 -8.83 -10.39
N GLU A 70 -8.96 -9.91 -9.68
CA GLU A 70 -8.27 -11.20 -9.69
C GLU A 70 -8.17 -11.82 -11.10
N ASP A 71 -9.16 -11.61 -11.95
CA ASP A 71 -9.12 -12.11 -13.34
C ASP A 71 -7.98 -11.49 -14.17
N ILE A 72 -7.53 -10.28 -13.84
CA ILE A 72 -6.34 -9.67 -14.44
C ILE A 72 -5.09 -10.41 -13.96
N LYS A 73 -4.95 -10.61 -12.64
CA LYS A 73 -3.81 -11.29 -12.03
C LYS A 73 -3.70 -12.76 -12.48
N LEU A 74 -4.84 -13.42 -12.68
CA LEU A 74 -4.93 -14.80 -13.16
C LEU A 74 -4.85 -14.95 -14.69
N GLY A 75 -4.87 -13.85 -15.45
CA GLY A 75 -4.83 -13.89 -16.91
C GLY A 75 -6.08 -14.48 -17.56
N LYS A 76 -7.25 -14.38 -16.92
CA LYS A 76 -8.51 -14.93 -17.43
C LYS A 76 -9.02 -14.21 -18.68
N PRO A 77 -9.89 -14.83 -19.50
CA PRO A 77 -10.46 -14.18 -20.70
C PRO A 77 -11.21 -12.88 -20.40
N THR A 78 -11.76 -12.73 -19.20
CA THR A 78 -12.50 -11.54 -18.73
C THR A 78 -11.60 -10.36 -18.37
N ARG A 79 -10.27 -10.56 -18.29
CA ARG A 79 -9.31 -9.53 -17.87
C ARG A 79 -9.40 -8.24 -18.69
N ASP A 80 -9.66 -8.34 -20.00
CA ASP A 80 -9.68 -7.17 -20.90
C ASP A 80 -10.82 -6.20 -20.56
N ARG A 81 -11.98 -6.73 -20.14
CA ARG A 81 -13.08 -5.91 -19.61
C ARG A 81 -12.64 -5.13 -18.37
N TYR A 82 -12.00 -5.79 -17.42
CA TYR A 82 -11.56 -5.15 -16.16
C TYR A 82 -10.41 -4.18 -16.39
N ILE A 83 -9.52 -4.45 -17.34
CA ILE A 83 -8.48 -3.52 -17.78
C ILE A 83 -9.10 -2.26 -18.41
N ALA A 84 -10.11 -2.41 -19.27
CA ALA A 84 -10.82 -1.27 -19.86
C ALA A 84 -11.49 -0.39 -18.79
N ASN A 85 -12.12 -1.01 -17.77
CA ASN A 85 -12.67 -0.29 -16.63
C ASN A 85 -11.55 0.43 -15.82
N TYR A 86 -10.41 -0.21 -15.64
CA TYR A 86 -9.27 0.37 -14.94
C TYR A 86 -8.73 1.60 -15.68
N GLN A 87 -8.60 1.52 -17.00
CA GLN A 87 -8.21 2.63 -17.86
C GLN A 87 -9.19 3.81 -17.75
N GLU A 88 -10.50 3.53 -17.74
CA GLU A 88 -11.51 4.57 -17.57
C GLU A 88 -11.46 5.19 -16.18
N ASN A 89 -11.20 4.41 -15.12
CA ASN A 89 -10.99 4.93 -13.78
C ASN A 89 -9.76 5.87 -13.74
N ILE A 90 -8.66 5.52 -14.41
CA ILE A 90 -7.48 6.41 -14.53
C ILE A 90 -7.88 7.75 -15.17
N ARG A 91 -8.64 7.75 -16.27
CA ARG A 91 -9.08 8.98 -16.93
C ARG A 91 -9.93 9.85 -16.00
N ARG A 92 -10.93 9.28 -15.34
CA ARG A 92 -11.82 9.99 -14.40
C ARG A 92 -11.04 10.59 -13.23
N LEU A 93 -10.06 9.85 -12.71
CA LEU A 93 -9.21 10.34 -11.63
C LEU A 93 -8.27 11.46 -12.10
N GLY A 94 -7.72 11.36 -13.31
CA GLY A 94 -6.93 12.44 -13.92
C GLY A 94 -7.74 13.73 -14.12
N GLU A 95 -8.98 13.61 -14.63
CA GLU A 95 -9.94 14.72 -14.74
C GLU A 95 -10.22 15.38 -13.38
N ALA A 96 -10.26 14.59 -12.30
CA ALA A 96 -10.46 15.08 -10.94
C ALA A 96 -9.22 15.74 -10.32
N GLY A 97 -8.04 15.60 -10.94
CA GLY A 97 -6.79 16.20 -10.47
C GLY A 97 -5.87 15.25 -9.70
N ILE A 98 -6.16 13.95 -9.66
CA ILE A 98 -5.26 12.94 -9.07
C ILE A 98 -3.94 12.92 -9.84
N ARG A 99 -2.84 12.72 -9.11
CA ARG A 99 -1.48 12.68 -9.65
C ARG A 99 -0.77 11.35 -9.38
N CYS A 100 -1.24 10.57 -8.40
CA CYS A 100 -0.65 9.29 -8.05
C CYS A 100 -1.74 8.26 -7.72
N ILE A 101 -1.65 7.09 -8.33
CA ILE A 101 -2.46 5.92 -7.99
C ILE A 101 -1.55 4.85 -7.43
N CYS A 102 -1.66 4.59 -6.13
CA CYS A 102 -1.10 3.42 -5.49
C CYS A 102 -1.98 2.20 -5.78
N TYR A 103 -1.38 1.10 -6.20
CA TYR A 103 -2.05 -0.17 -6.44
C TYR A 103 -1.14 -1.33 -6.04
N ASN A 104 -1.70 -2.51 -5.87
CA ASN A 104 -0.93 -3.73 -5.67
C ASN A 104 -1.33 -4.82 -6.68
N PHE A 105 -0.50 -5.86 -6.78
CA PHE A 105 -0.75 -7.02 -7.63
C PHE A 105 -0.71 -8.32 -6.82
N MET A 106 -1.00 -8.21 -5.53
CA MET A 106 -1.00 -9.31 -4.58
C MET A 106 -2.14 -10.28 -4.86
N PRO A 107 -1.88 -11.58 -5.01
CA PRO A 107 -2.93 -12.59 -5.11
C PRO A 107 -3.79 -12.64 -3.85
N VAL A 108 -5.10 -12.51 -3.99
CA VAL A 108 -6.16 -12.67 -2.98
C VAL A 108 -6.02 -11.72 -1.80
N PHE A 109 -4.96 -11.85 -1.02
CA PHE A 109 -4.73 -11.09 0.20
C PHE A 109 -3.85 -9.87 -0.06
N ASP A 110 -4.26 -8.74 0.46
CA ASP A 110 -3.47 -7.54 0.56
C ASP A 110 -2.35 -7.74 1.62
N TRP A 111 -2.06 -6.76 2.48
CA TRP A 111 -1.12 -6.97 3.57
C TRP A 111 -1.67 -7.97 4.60
N THR A 112 -0.80 -8.84 5.15
CA THR A 112 -1.19 -9.91 6.06
C THR A 112 -0.49 -9.78 7.41
N ARG A 113 -1.28 -9.88 8.50
CA ARG A 113 -0.77 -9.94 9.89
C ARG A 113 -1.44 -11.11 10.60
N THR A 114 -0.74 -11.68 11.56
CA THR A 114 -1.26 -12.81 12.34
C THR A 114 -2.01 -12.36 13.58
N GLN A 115 -1.73 -11.14 14.06
CA GLN A 115 -2.45 -10.52 15.16
C GLN A 115 -2.48 -8.99 15.00
N LEU A 116 -3.61 -8.35 15.40
CA LEU A 116 -3.87 -6.94 15.16
C LEU A 116 -3.68 -6.05 16.39
N ASP A 117 -3.60 -6.64 17.55
CA ASP A 117 -3.72 -5.99 18.85
C ASP A 117 -2.65 -6.48 19.84
N LYS A 118 -1.48 -6.87 19.34
CA LYS A 118 -0.37 -7.30 20.22
C LYS A 118 -0.01 -6.20 21.18
N MET A 119 -0.26 -6.45 22.47
CA MET A 119 0.04 -5.49 23.54
C MET A 119 1.55 -5.40 23.77
N ALA A 120 2.07 -4.19 23.76
CA ALA A 120 3.44 -3.85 24.12
C ALA A 120 3.57 -3.56 25.61
N ALA A 121 4.81 -3.48 26.12
CA ALA A 121 5.08 -3.24 27.54
C ALA A 121 4.57 -1.87 28.04
N ASP A 122 4.43 -0.89 27.16
CA ASP A 122 3.92 0.44 27.46
C ASP A 122 2.36 0.52 27.40
N GLY A 123 1.69 -0.60 27.15
CA GLY A 123 0.24 -0.67 27.05
C GLY A 123 -0.34 -0.27 25.68
N SER A 124 0.50 0.12 24.72
CA SER A 124 0.09 0.29 23.32
C SER A 124 -0.15 -1.05 22.66
N THR A 125 -0.91 -1.05 21.53
CA THR A 125 -1.05 -2.26 20.72
C THR A 125 -0.51 -2.02 19.31
N SER A 126 0.00 -3.08 18.69
CA SER A 126 0.55 -3.05 17.34
C SER A 126 0.18 -4.29 16.53
N LEU A 127 0.34 -4.17 15.22
CA LEU A 127 0.20 -5.25 14.26
C LEU A 127 1.46 -6.11 14.29
N VAL A 128 1.30 -7.44 14.24
CA VAL A 128 2.43 -8.36 14.22
C VAL A 128 2.22 -9.50 13.23
N TYR A 129 3.34 -10.06 12.79
CA TYR A 129 3.41 -11.27 11.98
C TYR A 129 4.32 -12.28 12.66
N TYR A 130 3.74 -13.33 13.22
CA TYR A 130 4.46 -14.43 13.84
C TYR A 130 4.31 -15.69 13.02
N LYS A 131 5.43 -16.30 12.63
CA LYS A 131 5.45 -17.50 11.79
C LYS A 131 4.72 -18.68 12.40
N ASP A 132 4.90 -18.88 13.71
CA ASP A 132 4.24 -19.95 14.44
C ASP A 132 2.72 -19.79 14.53
N GLN A 133 2.22 -18.56 14.48
CA GLN A 133 0.79 -18.28 14.37
C GLN A 133 0.29 -18.54 12.95
N LEU A 134 1.05 -18.09 11.93
CA LEU A 134 0.68 -18.30 10.53
C LEU A 134 0.56 -19.77 10.17
N GLU A 135 1.48 -20.62 10.69
CA GLU A 135 1.46 -22.08 10.45
C GLU A 135 0.16 -22.76 10.96
N LYS A 136 -0.52 -22.14 11.92
CA LYS A 136 -1.79 -22.61 12.48
C LYS A 136 -3.01 -22.04 11.78
N MET A 137 -2.81 -21.06 10.89
CA MET A 137 -3.88 -20.39 10.16
C MET A 137 -4.21 -21.19 8.88
N ASP A 138 -5.49 -21.46 8.67
CA ASP A 138 -6.00 -21.99 7.42
C ASP A 138 -7.00 -20.99 6.82
N PRO A 139 -6.66 -20.34 5.70
CA PRO A 139 -7.53 -19.35 5.08
C PRO A 139 -8.87 -19.94 4.59
N LEU A 140 -8.97 -21.27 4.46
CA LEU A 140 -10.17 -21.94 3.98
C LEU A 140 -11.16 -22.35 5.09
N THR A 141 -10.78 -22.27 6.37
CA THR A 141 -11.67 -22.63 7.49
C THR A 141 -12.69 -21.57 7.86
N GLY A 142 -12.50 -20.31 7.41
CA GLY A 142 -13.43 -19.20 7.64
C GLY A 142 -13.33 -18.54 9.02
N GLU A 143 -12.37 -18.93 9.86
CA GLU A 143 -12.10 -18.30 11.18
C GLU A 143 -11.09 -17.16 11.10
N LEU A 144 -10.62 -16.82 9.89
CA LEU A 144 -9.62 -15.81 9.69
C LEU A 144 -10.24 -14.43 9.55
N SER A 145 -10.03 -13.59 10.55
CA SER A 145 -10.07 -12.14 10.40
C SER A 145 -8.68 -11.65 10.01
N LEU A 146 -8.34 -11.76 8.72
CA LEU A 146 -7.11 -11.18 8.21
C LEU A 146 -7.34 -9.68 7.99
N PRO A 147 -6.49 -8.82 8.57
CA PRO A 147 -6.57 -7.38 8.35
C PRO A 147 -6.24 -7.04 6.89
N GLY A 148 -6.91 -6.04 6.37
CA GLY A 148 -6.77 -5.66 4.96
C GLY A 148 -7.52 -6.60 3.99
N TRP A 149 -8.05 -7.72 4.49
CA TRP A 149 -8.88 -8.60 3.70
C TRP A 149 -10.31 -8.06 3.66
N ASP A 150 -10.76 -7.77 2.47
CA ASP A 150 -12.14 -7.39 2.24
C ASP A 150 -13.04 -8.60 2.50
N ALA A 151 -14.07 -8.43 3.33
CA ALA A 151 -15.08 -9.45 3.63
C ALA A 151 -15.93 -9.88 2.40
N SER A 152 -15.48 -9.54 1.19
CA SER A 152 -16.15 -9.81 -0.08
C SER A 152 -16.10 -11.27 -0.54
N TYR A 153 -15.24 -12.10 0.07
CA TYR A 153 -15.17 -13.53 -0.28
C TYR A 153 -16.00 -14.38 0.67
N THR A 154 -16.88 -15.20 0.10
CA THR A 154 -17.41 -16.38 0.82
C THR A 154 -16.34 -17.46 0.89
N LYS A 155 -16.49 -18.43 1.80
CA LYS A 155 -15.57 -19.58 1.89
C LYS A 155 -15.44 -20.33 0.56
N GLU A 156 -16.53 -20.52 -0.14
CA GLU A 156 -16.59 -21.23 -1.43
C GLU A 156 -15.88 -20.41 -2.53
N SER A 157 -16.10 -19.10 -2.58
CA SER A 157 -15.45 -18.25 -3.57
C SER A 157 -13.96 -18.13 -3.32
N LEU A 158 -13.52 -18.10 -2.06
CA LEU A 158 -12.12 -18.10 -1.68
C LEU A 158 -11.42 -19.41 -2.10
N ALA A 159 -12.03 -20.58 -1.80
CA ALA A 159 -11.49 -21.85 -2.22
C ALA A 159 -11.37 -21.98 -3.75
N ALA A 160 -12.35 -21.44 -4.48
CA ALA A 160 -12.30 -21.41 -5.94
C ALA A 160 -11.13 -20.55 -6.47
N VAL A 161 -10.88 -19.37 -5.89
CA VAL A 161 -9.76 -18.51 -6.29
C VAL A 161 -8.41 -19.14 -5.97
N PHE A 162 -8.26 -19.79 -4.80
CA PHE A 162 -7.05 -20.53 -4.47
C PHE A 162 -6.77 -21.67 -5.47
N ALA A 163 -7.82 -22.43 -5.87
CA ALA A 163 -7.70 -23.46 -6.88
C ALA A 163 -7.25 -22.93 -8.25
N GLU A 164 -7.60 -21.69 -8.60
CA GLU A 164 -7.13 -21.04 -9.82
C GLU A 164 -5.65 -20.63 -9.69
N TYR A 165 -5.23 -20.04 -8.55
CA TYR A 165 -3.82 -19.69 -8.32
C TYR A 165 -2.90 -20.92 -8.30
N ALA A 166 -3.39 -22.08 -7.83
CA ALA A 166 -2.62 -23.31 -7.89
C ALA A 166 -2.28 -23.79 -9.32
N LYS A 167 -2.91 -23.23 -10.35
CA LYS A 167 -2.69 -23.58 -11.77
C LYS A 167 -1.68 -22.67 -12.45
N ILE A 168 -1.32 -21.53 -11.85
CA ILE A 168 -0.39 -20.57 -12.43
C ILE A 168 0.92 -20.53 -11.65
N THR A 169 1.99 -20.20 -12.35
CA THR A 169 3.32 -20.02 -11.79
C THR A 169 3.57 -18.56 -11.42
N GLU A 170 4.64 -18.31 -10.67
CA GLU A 170 5.13 -16.94 -10.44
C GLU A 170 5.43 -16.22 -11.76
N GLU A 171 5.99 -16.92 -12.74
CA GLU A 171 6.28 -16.36 -14.07
C GLU A 171 5.00 -16.00 -14.85
N ASP A 172 3.93 -16.74 -14.67
CA ASP A 172 2.63 -16.38 -15.25
C ASP A 172 2.06 -15.11 -14.59
N LEU A 173 2.24 -14.95 -13.28
CA LEU A 173 1.87 -13.71 -12.58
C LEU A 173 2.66 -12.50 -13.11
N TRP A 174 3.97 -12.66 -13.37
CA TRP A 174 4.80 -11.63 -14.01
C TRP A 174 4.30 -11.26 -15.40
N LYS A 175 3.95 -12.23 -16.26
CA LYS A 175 3.37 -12.00 -17.60
C LYS A 175 2.04 -11.27 -17.53
N ASN A 176 1.19 -11.63 -16.55
CA ASN A 176 -0.11 -10.99 -16.36
C ASN A 176 0.07 -9.55 -15.86
N LEU A 177 1.05 -9.27 -14.99
CA LEU A 177 1.41 -7.91 -14.60
C LEU A 177 1.92 -7.10 -15.80
N GLN A 178 2.79 -7.66 -16.62
CA GLN A 178 3.26 -6.99 -17.84
C GLN A 178 2.10 -6.63 -18.77
N TYR A 179 1.21 -7.57 -19.04
CA TYR A 179 0.04 -7.35 -19.88
C TYR A 179 -0.86 -6.21 -19.35
N PHE A 180 -1.05 -6.16 -18.04
CA PHE A 180 -1.77 -5.08 -17.38
C PHE A 180 -1.06 -3.74 -17.55
N LEU A 181 0.23 -3.67 -17.29
CA LEU A 181 1.03 -2.44 -17.38
C LEU A 181 1.08 -1.88 -18.80
N GLU A 182 1.29 -2.74 -19.81
CA GLU A 182 1.30 -2.32 -21.22
C GLU A 182 -0.03 -1.65 -21.65
N ALA A 183 -1.13 -2.05 -21.02
CA ALA A 183 -2.45 -1.46 -21.30
C ALA A 183 -2.70 -0.16 -20.51
N VAL A 184 -2.28 -0.07 -19.24
CA VAL A 184 -2.69 1.04 -18.37
C VAL A 184 -1.69 2.18 -18.29
N ILE A 185 -0.38 1.93 -18.47
CA ILE A 185 0.66 2.96 -18.35
C ILE A 185 0.50 4.07 -19.41
N PRO A 186 0.25 3.78 -20.70
CA PRO A 186 0.01 4.83 -21.69
C PRO A 186 -1.19 5.73 -21.31
N VAL A 187 -2.24 5.15 -20.75
CA VAL A 187 -3.43 5.92 -20.31
C VAL A 187 -3.11 6.79 -19.10
N ALA A 188 -2.26 6.30 -18.19
CA ALA A 188 -1.81 7.07 -17.05
C ALA A 188 -0.93 8.26 -17.48
N GLU A 189 -0.05 8.08 -18.46
CA GLU A 189 0.73 9.16 -19.07
C GLU A 189 -0.16 10.25 -19.66
N GLU A 190 -1.15 9.85 -20.47
CA GLU A 190 -2.12 10.77 -21.06
C GLU A 190 -2.91 11.54 -19.99
N ALA A 191 -3.26 10.88 -18.88
CA ALA A 191 -3.99 11.48 -17.77
C ALA A 191 -3.12 12.30 -16.80
N GLY A 192 -1.79 12.29 -16.97
CA GLY A 192 -0.84 12.95 -16.08
C GLY A 192 -0.79 12.33 -14.68
N ILE A 193 -0.96 11.00 -14.60
CA ILE A 193 -0.97 10.22 -13.37
C ILE A 193 0.25 9.29 -13.32
N ASN A 194 0.91 9.24 -12.19
CA ASN A 194 1.91 8.23 -11.87
C ASN A 194 1.23 6.98 -11.27
N MET A 195 1.48 5.82 -11.89
CA MET A 195 1.10 4.52 -11.36
C MET A 195 2.19 4.01 -10.42
N ALA A 196 1.85 3.71 -9.18
CA ALA A 196 2.80 3.39 -8.14
C ALA A 196 2.47 2.02 -7.50
N ILE A 197 3.20 0.95 -7.89
CA ILE A 197 2.95 -0.38 -7.33
C ILE A 197 3.42 -0.46 -5.88
N HIS A 198 2.56 -0.99 -5.00
CA HIS A 198 2.91 -1.31 -3.62
C HIS A 198 3.60 -2.68 -3.57
N PRO A 199 4.72 -2.84 -2.82
CA PRO A 199 5.36 -4.13 -2.65
C PRO A 199 4.47 -5.11 -1.89
N ASP A 200 4.74 -6.40 -2.08
CA ASP A 200 4.05 -7.45 -1.35
C ASP A 200 4.31 -7.34 0.16
N ASP A 201 3.30 -7.63 0.98
CA ASP A 201 3.36 -7.50 2.42
C ASP A 201 2.73 -8.73 3.13
N PRO A 202 3.55 -9.63 3.67
CA PRO A 202 5.01 -9.64 3.68
C PRO A 202 5.61 -9.95 2.29
N PRO A 203 6.92 -9.65 2.07
CA PRO A 203 7.58 -9.84 0.78
C PRO A 203 8.08 -11.30 0.60
N TRP A 204 7.20 -12.25 0.81
CA TRP A 204 7.39 -13.67 0.58
C TRP A 204 6.05 -14.39 0.39
N PRO A 205 6.02 -15.57 -0.28
CA PRO A 205 4.80 -16.35 -0.47
C PRO A 205 4.11 -16.69 0.85
N ILE A 206 2.77 -16.59 0.87
CA ILE A 206 1.93 -16.97 2.01
C ILE A 206 0.78 -17.85 1.52
N PHE A 207 0.40 -18.84 2.31
CA PHE A 207 -0.69 -19.78 1.98
C PHE A 207 -0.58 -20.43 0.60
N GLY A 208 0.65 -20.61 0.07
CA GLY A 208 0.88 -21.11 -1.28
C GLY A 208 0.65 -20.11 -2.42
N LEU A 209 0.29 -18.87 -2.12
CA LEU A 209 0.12 -17.81 -3.10
C LEU A 209 1.47 -17.15 -3.44
N PRO A 210 1.79 -16.95 -4.73
CA PRO A 210 3.05 -16.30 -5.13
C PRO A 210 3.06 -14.82 -4.76
N ARG A 211 4.28 -14.29 -4.53
CA ARG A 211 4.55 -12.86 -4.31
C ARG A 211 5.72 -12.45 -5.19
N ILE A 212 5.60 -11.37 -5.93
CA ILE A 212 6.54 -10.96 -6.99
C ILE A 212 7.21 -9.59 -6.79
N ILE A 213 6.68 -8.74 -5.94
CA ILE A 213 7.25 -7.40 -5.65
C ILE A 213 7.88 -7.45 -4.25
N THR A 214 9.04 -8.10 -4.11
CA THR A 214 9.54 -8.58 -2.82
C THR A 214 10.96 -8.15 -2.47
N CYS A 215 11.79 -7.81 -3.46
CA CYS A 215 13.21 -7.50 -3.28
C CYS A 215 13.72 -6.57 -4.39
N GLU A 216 14.97 -6.13 -4.28
CA GLU A 216 15.59 -5.19 -5.23
C GLU A 216 15.56 -5.73 -6.67
N GLU A 217 15.92 -6.99 -6.87
CA GLU A 217 15.95 -7.62 -8.20
C GLU A 217 14.56 -7.63 -8.84
N ASN A 218 13.53 -7.87 -8.03
CA ASN A 218 12.15 -7.89 -8.49
C ASN A 218 11.63 -6.48 -8.80
N LEU A 219 12.04 -5.46 -8.04
CA LEU A 219 11.74 -4.06 -8.35
C LEU A 219 12.44 -3.62 -9.65
N ASP A 220 13.71 -4.03 -9.87
CA ASP A 220 14.40 -3.79 -11.13
C ASP A 220 13.71 -4.47 -12.32
N ARG A 221 13.23 -5.70 -12.14
CA ARG A 221 12.45 -6.42 -13.14
C ARG A 221 11.15 -5.70 -13.45
N PHE A 222 10.42 -5.31 -12.42
CA PHE A 222 9.15 -4.58 -12.55
C PHE A 222 9.30 -3.30 -13.38
N LEU A 223 10.28 -2.46 -13.05
CA LEU A 223 10.49 -1.19 -13.74
C LEU A 223 10.86 -1.37 -15.23
N LYS A 224 11.40 -2.53 -15.59
CA LYS A 224 11.75 -2.87 -16.99
C LYS A 224 10.58 -3.46 -17.78
N LEU A 225 9.48 -3.91 -17.14
CA LEU A 225 8.31 -4.44 -17.87
C LEU A 225 7.72 -3.38 -18.80
N VAL A 226 7.61 -2.15 -18.31
CA VAL A 226 7.26 -0.96 -19.09
C VAL A 226 8.14 0.18 -18.59
N ASP A 227 9.17 0.54 -19.32
CA ASP A 227 10.12 1.59 -18.92
C ASP A 227 9.55 2.98 -19.25
N SER A 228 8.71 3.46 -18.34
CA SER A 228 8.04 4.75 -18.41
C SER A 228 8.21 5.51 -17.09
N PRO A 229 8.41 6.84 -17.12
CA PRO A 229 8.37 7.65 -15.91
C PRO A 229 7.06 7.53 -15.11
N ALA A 230 5.95 7.25 -15.79
CA ALA A 230 4.65 7.07 -15.13
C ALA A 230 4.51 5.70 -14.43
N ASN A 231 5.40 4.73 -14.72
CA ASN A 231 5.47 3.43 -14.05
C ASN A 231 6.51 3.47 -12.94
N GLY A 232 6.10 3.42 -11.69
CA GLY A 232 7.02 3.52 -10.56
C GLY A 232 6.49 2.84 -9.30
N LEU A 233 7.04 3.22 -8.18
CA LEU A 233 6.91 2.51 -6.91
C LEU A 233 6.14 3.34 -5.89
N THR A 234 5.22 2.69 -5.21
CA THR A 234 4.93 2.99 -3.81
C THR A 234 5.97 2.26 -2.99
N PHE A 235 7.00 2.95 -2.51
CA PHE A 235 8.04 2.30 -1.72
C PHE A 235 7.60 2.23 -0.25
N CYS A 236 7.20 1.04 0.19
CA CYS A 236 6.83 0.79 1.59
C CYS A 236 8.02 0.25 2.37
N THR A 237 8.55 1.06 3.30
CA THR A 237 9.71 0.69 4.11
C THR A 237 9.44 -0.52 4.98
N GLY A 238 8.23 -0.64 5.53
CA GLY A 238 7.88 -1.75 6.41
C GLY A 238 7.61 -3.05 5.66
N SER A 239 6.96 -3.00 4.47
CA SER A 239 6.70 -4.21 3.68
C SER A 239 8.00 -4.84 3.19
N LEU A 240 8.85 -4.08 2.52
CA LEU A 240 10.17 -4.57 2.07
C LEU A 240 11.12 -4.82 3.26
N GLY A 241 11.06 -3.96 4.27
CA GLY A 241 11.99 -3.98 5.40
C GLY A 241 11.69 -5.03 6.46
N CYS A 242 10.59 -5.79 6.38
CA CYS A 242 10.44 -6.97 7.24
C CYS A 242 11.28 -8.16 6.76
N SER A 243 11.88 -8.08 5.57
CA SER A 243 12.93 -9.00 5.11
C SER A 243 14.31 -8.43 5.42
N ALA A 244 15.07 -9.09 6.28
CA ALA A 244 16.46 -8.71 6.58
C ALA A 244 17.43 -8.81 5.39
N LYS A 245 16.96 -9.34 4.24
CA LYS A 245 17.74 -9.42 3.00
C LYS A 245 17.70 -8.11 2.20
N ASN A 246 16.73 -7.25 2.47
CA ASN A 246 16.54 -5.98 1.77
C ASN A 246 17.27 -4.85 2.52
N ASP A 247 18.22 -4.21 1.86
CA ASP A 247 18.88 -2.99 2.36
C ASP A 247 18.02 -1.78 2.00
N ILE A 248 17.12 -1.41 2.90
CA ILE A 248 16.11 -0.37 2.64
C ILE A 248 16.74 1.00 2.36
N PRO A 249 17.72 1.51 3.13
CA PRO A 249 18.38 2.77 2.80
C PRO A 249 19.03 2.78 1.41
N HIS A 250 19.71 1.69 1.02
CA HIS A 250 20.30 1.52 -0.31
C HIS A 250 19.24 1.53 -1.41
N MET A 251 18.19 0.74 -1.27
CA MET A 251 17.09 0.66 -2.24
C MET A 251 16.39 2.00 -2.41
N VAL A 252 16.14 2.73 -1.32
CA VAL A 252 15.55 4.07 -1.37
C VAL A 252 16.48 5.05 -2.10
N ASP A 253 17.79 5.04 -1.80
CA ASP A 253 18.77 5.89 -2.51
C ASP A 253 18.77 5.61 -4.01
N LYS A 254 18.80 4.33 -4.40
CA LYS A 254 18.77 3.88 -5.79
C LYS A 254 17.52 4.35 -6.54
N TYR A 255 16.33 4.01 -6.04
CA TYR A 255 15.09 4.26 -6.78
C TYR A 255 14.63 5.72 -6.71
N SER A 256 14.98 6.46 -5.67
CA SER A 256 14.74 7.91 -5.63
C SER A 256 15.67 8.65 -6.59
N ALA A 257 16.94 8.26 -6.71
CA ALA A 257 17.86 8.80 -7.71
C ALA A 257 17.40 8.54 -9.16
N MET A 258 16.71 7.42 -9.41
CA MET A 258 16.09 7.12 -10.70
C MET A 258 14.79 7.91 -10.96
N GLY A 259 14.24 8.63 -9.97
CA GLY A 259 12.94 9.29 -10.06
C GLY A 259 11.76 8.31 -10.14
N ARG A 260 11.94 7.07 -9.65
CA ARG A 260 10.92 6.01 -9.77
C ARG A 260 10.15 5.74 -8.48
N ILE A 261 10.39 6.48 -7.41
CA ILE A 261 9.53 6.48 -6.23
C ILE A 261 8.52 7.61 -6.38
N HIS A 262 7.25 7.27 -6.54
CA HIS A 262 6.16 8.25 -6.64
C HIS A 262 5.47 8.47 -5.31
N PHE A 263 5.46 7.43 -4.47
CA PHE A 263 4.84 7.46 -3.17
C PHE A 263 5.68 6.68 -2.14
N MET A 264 5.86 7.27 -0.97
CA MET A 264 6.55 6.65 0.16
C MET A 264 5.57 6.28 1.26
N HIS A 265 5.58 5.03 1.68
CA HIS A 265 5.00 4.58 2.93
C HIS A 265 6.12 4.38 3.95
N VAL A 266 6.16 5.21 4.97
CA VAL A 266 7.21 5.12 5.98
C VAL A 266 6.64 4.58 7.27
N ARG A 267 7.09 3.42 7.67
CA ARG A 267 6.86 2.79 8.97
C ARG A 267 8.09 1.98 9.37
N ASN A 268 8.21 1.69 10.66
CA ASN A 268 9.29 0.86 11.17
C ASN A 268 8.76 -0.50 11.64
N VAL A 269 9.57 -1.51 11.50
CA VAL A 269 9.30 -2.88 11.95
C VAL A 269 10.48 -3.40 12.74
N LYS A 270 10.22 -4.22 13.75
CA LYS A 270 11.24 -4.95 14.50
C LYS A 270 11.25 -6.40 14.02
N ILE A 271 12.33 -6.78 13.33
CA ILE A 271 12.55 -8.14 12.87
C ILE A 271 13.01 -8.99 14.05
N LEU A 272 12.41 -10.16 14.23
CA LEU A 272 12.77 -11.14 15.26
C LEU A 272 13.71 -12.20 14.68
N PRO A 273 14.45 -12.95 15.55
CA PRO A 273 15.47 -13.92 15.10
C PRO A 273 14.94 -15.04 14.20
N ASP A 274 13.67 -15.41 14.32
CA ASP A 274 13.00 -16.42 13.50
C ASP A 274 12.47 -15.86 12.17
N GLY A 275 12.61 -14.54 11.97
CA GLY A 275 12.09 -13.82 10.80
C GLY A 275 10.61 -13.44 10.92
N SER A 276 9.98 -13.60 12.08
CA SER A 276 8.76 -12.91 12.47
C SER A 276 9.03 -11.41 12.62
N PHE A 277 8.00 -10.57 12.62
CA PHE A 277 8.19 -9.13 12.86
C PHE A 277 7.01 -8.50 13.61
N GLU A 278 7.32 -7.40 14.29
CA GLU A 278 6.37 -6.55 14.98
C GLU A 278 6.41 -5.15 14.36
N GLU A 279 5.26 -4.53 14.14
CA GLU A 279 5.21 -3.11 13.76
C GLU A 279 5.47 -2.24 14.99
N THR A 280 6.20 -1.15 14.79
CA THR A 280 6.67 -0.29 15.90
C THR A 280 6.36 1.17 15.63
N GLY A 281 6.67 2.07 16.57
CA GLY A 281 6.67 3.50 16.31
C GLY A 281 7.72 3.88 15.25
N HIS A 282 7.55 5.05 14.64
CA HIS A 282 8.30 5.48 13.46
C HIS A 282 9.79 5.82 13.70
N LEU A 283 10.22 6.01 14.94
CA LEU A 283 11.62 6.35 15.23
C LEU A 283 12.57 5.19 14.86
N SER A 284 13.76 5.49 14.33
CA SER A 284 14.79 4.46 14.04
C SER A 284 15.10 3.58 15.25
N ALA A 285 15.11 4.15 16.45
CA ALA A 285 15.39 3.40 17.68
C ALA A 285 14.31 2.39 18.10
N ASN A 286 13.10 2.46 17.49
CA ASN A 286 11.99 1.60 17.89
C ASN A 286 11.96 0.25 17.16
N GLY A 287 12.64 0.16 16.02
CA GLY A 287 12.62 -1.04 15.16
C GLY A 287 13.97 -1.37 14.55
N SER A 288 13.94 -2.10 13.45
CA SER A 288 15.12 -2.57 12.73
C SER A 288 15.56 -1.66 11.58
N LEU A 289 14.73 -0.67 11.22
CA LEU A 289 15.00 0.19 10.08
C LEU A 289 15.57 1.55 10.51
N ASP A 290 16.62 2.00 9.80
CA ASP A 290 17.15 3.35 9.97
C ASP A 290 16.33 4.38 9.17
N ILE A 291 15.26 4.86 9.79
CA ILE A 291 14.35 5.85 9.20
C ILE A 291 15.08 7.16 8.85
N VAL A 292 16.10 7.54 9.67
CA VAL A 292 16.87 8.75 9.41
C VAL A 292 17.71 8.59 8.13
N ALA A 293 18.37 7.44 7.93
CA ALA A 293 19.11 7.18 6.69
C ALA A 293 18.17 7.15 5.46
N ILE A 294 17.00 6.55 5.59
CA ILE A 294 15.97 6.52 4.54
C ILE A 294 15.56 7.96 4.14
N MET A 295 15.20 8.80 5.11
CA MET A 295 14.78 10.18 4.84
C MET A 295 15.93 11.02 4.25
N LYS A 296 17.17 10.83 4.70
CA LYS A 296 18.35 11.47 4.11
C LYS A 296 18.57 11.07 2.65
N ALA A 297 18.36 9.80 2.30
CA ALA A 297 18.46 9.33 0.92
C ALA A 297 17.43 10.01 0.00
N LEU A 298 16.19 10.10 0.44
CA LEU A 298 15.13 10.81 -0.27
C LEU A 298 15.46 12.29 -0.46
N HIS A 299 15.89 12.97 0.61
CA HIS A 299 16.24 14.38 0.56
C HIS A 299 17.44 14.67 -0.36
N LYS A 300 18.50 13.84 -0.26
CA LYS A 300 19.69 13.92 -1.12
C LYS A 300 19.33 13.87 -2.61
N ASN A 301 18.36 13.06 -2.98
CA ASN A 301 17.94 12.84 -4.36
C ASN A 301 16.80 13.78 -4.81
N GLY A 302 16.42 14.76 -3.98
CA GLY A 302 15.42 15.77 -4.32
C GLY A 302 14.00 15.20 -4.46
N PHE A 303 13.65 14.19 -3.67
CA PHE A 303 12.32 13.59 -3.72
C PHE A 303 11.22 14.63 -3.46
N ASP A 304 10.32 14.81 -4.42
CA ASP A 304 9.19 15.75 -4.38
C ASP A 304 7.81 15.05 -4.41
N GLY A 305 7.81 13.72 -4.37
CA GLY A 305 6.61 12.90 -4.35
C GLY A 305 5.86 12.92 -3.02
N TYR A 306 4.86 12.06 -2.93
CA TYR A 306 4.01 11.91 -1.74
C TYR A 306 4.67 11.00 -0.72
N LEU A 307 4.50 11.33 0.57
CA LEU A 307 4.99 10.53 1.67
C LEU A 307 3.93 10.49 2.78
N ARG A 308 3.66 9.32 3.32
CA ARG A 308 2.79 9.18 4.48
C ARG A 308 3.44 8.36 5.59
N PRO A 309 3.19 8.69 6.88
CA PRO A 309 3.30 7.70 7.93
C PRO A 309 2.35 6.56 7.60
N ASP A 310 2.88 5.35 7.52
CA ASP A 310 2.06 4.19 7.14
C ASP A 310 1.25 3.68 8.33
N HIS A 311 1.45 2.44 8.78
CA HIS A 311 0.80 1.98 9.99
C HIS A 311 1.43 2.63 11.24
N GLY A 312 0.61 2.79 12.28
CA GLY A 312 1.03 3.20 13.61
C GLY A 312 0.49 2.24 14.67
N ARG A 313 1.00 2.38 15.89
CA ARG A 313 0.46 1.69 17.05
C ARG A 313 -0.86 2.34 17.47
N MET A 314 -1.71 1.61 18.15
CA MET A 314 -2.84 2.19 18.87
C MET A 314 -2.37 2.62 20.26
N ILE A 315 -2.33 3.92 20.52
CA ILE A 315 -1.82 4.53 21.75
C ILE A 315 -2.91 5.35 22.43
N TRP A 316 -2.74 5.64 23.70
CA TRP A 316 -3.60 6.54 24.51
C TRP A 316 -5.09 6.19 24.51
N GLY A 317 -5.42 4.90 24.42
CA GLY A 317 -6.80 4.43 24.42
C GLY A 317 -7.55 4.73 23.12
N GLU A 318 -6.86 5.04 22.04
CA GLU A 318 -7.48 5.26 20.74
C GLU A 318 -8.19 3.98 20.26
N THR A 319 -9.36 4.18 19.67
CA THR A 319 -10.16 3.12 19.05
C THR A 319 -10.30 3.40 17.56
N GLY A 320 -10.40 2.34 16.75
CA GLY A 320 -10.51 2.45 15.30
C GLY A 320 -9.92 1.26 14.59
N LYS A 321 -9.63 1.42 13.32
CA LYS A 321 -9.00 0.37 12.50
C LYS A 321 -7.58 0.13 12.98
N PRO A 322 -7.21 -1.09 13.40
CA PRO A 322 -5.87 -1.40 13.86
C PRO A 322 -4.79 -0.99 12.87
N GLY A 323 -3.73 -0.34 13.37
CA GLY A 323 -2.67 0.23 12.53
C GLY A 323 -2.98 1.60 11.91
N TYR A 324 -4.24 2.04 11.94
CA TYR A 324 -4.66 3.27 11.28
C TYR A 324 -5.25 4.33 12.22
N GLY A 325 -4.87 4.30 13.50
CA GLY A 325 -5.20 5.35 14.45
C GLY A 325 -4.62 6.72 14.08
N LEU A 326 -5.12 7.79 14.69
CA LEU A 326 -4.62 9.15 14.44
C LEU A 326 -3.30 9.41 15.15
N PHE A 327 -3.20 9.07 16.44
CA PHE A 327 -2.19 9.64 17.33
C PHE A 327 -0.76 9.20 16.96
N ASP A 328 -0.49 7.90 16.89
CA ASP A 328 0.87 7.43 16.58
C ASP A 328 1.30 7.79 15.14
N ARG A 329 0.35 7.79 14.19
CA ARG A 329 0.61 8.24 12.82
C ARG A 329 0.86 9.77 12.76
N ALA A 330 0.17 10.57 13.56
CA ALA A 330 0.44 12.01 13.64
C ALA A 330 1.80 12.29 14.27
N LEU A 331 2.20 11.55 15.32
CA LEU A 331 3.57 11.60 15.85
C LEU A 331 4.60 11.18 14.79
N GLY A 332 4.31 10.12 14.04
CA GLY A 332 5.12 9.69 12.91
C GLY A 332 5.26 10.77 11.84
N ALA A 333 4.17 11.39 11.43
CA ALA A 333 4.18 12.50 10.47
C ALA A 333 5.04 13.67 10.96
N ALA A 334 4.90 14.07 12.23
CA ALA A 334 5.70 15.14 12.83
C ALA A 334 7.19 14.78 12.88
N TYR A 335 7.52 13.52 13.22
CA TYR A 335 8.90 13.03 13.23
C TYR A 335 9.51 13.05 11.82
N LEU A 336 8.82 12.48 10.82
CA LEU A 336 9.30 12.45 9.43
C LEU A 336 9.50 13.85 8.87
N ASN A 337 8.59 14.77 9.18
CA ASN A 337 8.72 16.17 8.78
C ASN A 337 9.90 16.88 9.47
N GLY A 338 10.21 16.52 10.72
CA GLY A 338 11.31 17.10 11.49
C GLY A 338 12.70 16.62 11.08
N ILE A 339 12.81 15.47 10.42
CA ILE A 339 14.09 14.91 9.91
C ILE A 339 14.26 15.09 8.40
N TRP A 340 13.26 15.65 7.74
CA TRP A 340 13.30 16.03 6.32
C TRP A 340 14.17 17.28 6.12
#